data_3e0552b41b356397c41f9b9dfd93ff2a
#
_entry.id   3e0552b41b356397c41f9b9dfd93ff2a
#
_cell.length_a   1.000
_cell.length_b   1.000
_cell.length_c   1.000
_cell.angle_alpha   90.00
_cell.angle_beta   90.00
_cell.angle_gamma   90.00
#
_symmetry.space_group_name_H-M   'P 1'
#
loop_
_entity.id
_entity.type
_entity.pdbx_description
1 polymer ?
#
loop_
_entity_poly.entity_id
_entity_poly.type
_entity_poly.pdbx_seq_one_letter_code
_entity_poly.pdbx_strand_id
1 'polypeptide(L)'
;MSYRIVSTPLAGEVRLPGQREGGVAPALFDAFVCAAGTAATLDRLRDPRALVITTGQQPGLLTGPLYTIYKALSAAAVARQCEARWGRPVVPVFWAAGGDHDFAEGNHASWTAADGSTVTMTLRERPADAPLTPLYREPVGPEIGPVLARLEADLGTAPFAADVLALFRRWYRPEATLADACARVIADLLAPYGVVVFDATHPAVKRAQWPYLHRALADARALEQVLVARNQELLAAGHDAGVTVGDGATLVMYEGEQGRDRLALRADGFATRRSREELTPAAIDQLAASDPGRFSPNVLLRPAIEAALLPTVAYLAGPGELRYWKLAEAVYPVLGIPAQRPLPRWSGLVVDARTDRVLEKFGATLEELMAPGQQLENRLVRSALPAEAIEALTALREGIARHYETLTRAAVVIDPTIERTLQNLCNQAFTGTQEAEKKLVSHLKRRQATETQQIARARELVLPLGRPQERVLTIAPLLARFGPELLAALATDITAWYAAALEAAPVRG
;
A
#
# COMPACT_ATOMS: atom_id res chain seq x y z
N MET A 1 19.27 -6.95 -19.00
CA MET A 1 19.67 -6.89 -17.56
C MET A 1 18.81 -7.89 -16.81
N SER A 2 19.41 -8.69 -15.90
CA SER A 2 18.66 -9.71 -15.15
C SER A 2 18.11 -9.10 -13.85
N TYR A 3 16.99 -9.64 -13.42
CA TYR A 3 16.35 -9.40 -12.12
C TYR A 3 15.73 -10.72 -11.62
N ARG A 4 15.40 -10.78 -10.36
CA ARG A 4 14.54 -11.82 -9.77
C ARG A 4 13.42 -11.19 -8.97
N ILE A 5 12.32 -11.91 -8.91
CA ILE A 5 11.15 -11.54 -8.11
C ILE A 5 11.19 -12.35 -6.82
N VAL A 6 11.01 -11.70 -5.68
CA VAL A 6 11.01 -12.35 -4.39
C VAL A 6 9.65 -12.13 -3.74
N SER A 7 8.92 -13.20 -3.50
CA SER A 7 7.64 -13.16 -2.83
C SER A 7 7.81 -12.95 -1.33
N THR A 8 7.06 -12.01 -0.77
CA THR A 8 6.99 -11.72 0.67
C THR A 8 5.52 -11.73 1.10
N PRO A 9 4.89 -12.92 1.18
CA PRO A 9 3.43 -13.02 1.29
C PRO A 9 2.91 -12.33 2.56
N LEU A 10 1.79 -11.64 2.40
CA LEU A 10 1.06 -11.03 3.52
C LEU A 10 0.37 -12.12 4.33
N ALA A 11 0.25 -11.87 5.63
CA ALA A 11 -0.56 -12.72 6.50
C ALA A 11 -2.03 -12.65 6.06
N GLY A 12 -2.69 -13.80 6.01
CA GLY A 12 -4.09 -13.93 5.64
C GLY A 12 -4.34 -15.24 4.91
N GLU A 13 -5.59 -15.67 4.92
CA GLU A 13 -5.99 -16.90 4.30
C GLU A 13 -6.39 -16.68 2.84
N VAL A 14 -5.84 -17.48 1.93
CA VAL A 14 -6.20 -17.50 0.51
C VAL A 14 -7.13 -18.69 0.29
N ARG A 15 -8.42 -18.41 0.11
CA ARG A 15 -9.43 -19.42 -0.21
C ARG A 15 -10.29 -18.96 -1.38
N LEU A 16 -10.77 -19.90 -2.17
CA LEU A 16 -11.75 -19.59 -3.21
C LEU A 16 -12.98 -18.92 -2.61
N PRO A 17 -13.46 -17.82 -3.22
CA PRO A 17 -14.75 -17.25 -2.83
C PRO A 17 -15.90 -18.16 -3.26
N GLY A 18 -17.07 -17.96 -2.65
CA GLY A 18 -18.31 -18.55 -3.14
C GLY A 18 -18.76 -17.88 -4.45
N GLN A 19 -19.54 -18.60 -5.25
CA GLN A 19 -20.21 -18.02 -6.43
C GLN A 19 -21.46 -17.24 -6.01
N ARG A 20 -21.90 -16.35 -6.88
CA ARG A 20 -23.15 -15.59 -6.76
C ARG A 20 -23.79 -15.40 -8.13
N GLU A 21 -24.94 -14.75 -8.18
CA GLU A 21 -25.53 -14.29 -9.44
C GLU A 21 -24.56 -13.32 -10.14
N GLY A 22 -24.47 -13.43 -11.45
CA GLY A 22 -23.59 -12.63 -12.28
C GLY A 22 -24.30 -11.48 -12.96
N GLY A 23 -23.55 -10.82 -13.84
CA GLY A 23 -24.03 -9.75 -14.71
C GLY A 23 -23.78 -8.36 -14.15
N VAL A 24 -23.35 -7.46 -15.03
CA VAL A 24 -23.14 -6.03 -14.77
C VAL A 24 -24.26 -5.26 -15.46
N ALA A 25 -24.87 -4.30 -14.74
CA ALA A 25 -25.92 -3.47 -15.32
C ALA A 25 -25.42 -2.70 -16.55
N PRO A 26 -26.16 -2.69 -17.69
CA PRO A 26 -25.71 -2.05 -18.93
C PRO A 26 -25.29 -0.58 -18.76
N ALA A 27 -25.97 0.16 -17.90
CA ALA A 27 -25.65 1.59 -17.62
C ALA A 27 -24.27 1.82 -16.98
N LEU A 28 -23.62 0.78 -16.46
CA LEU A 28 -22.32 0.89 -15.83
C LEU A 28 -21.14 0.68 -16.79
N PHE A 29 -21.40 0.24 -18.04
CA PHE A 29 -20.32 -0.01 -18.99
C PHE A 29 -19.60 1.27 -19.43
N ASP A 30 -20.26 2.42 -19.41
CA ASP A 30 -19.65 3.72 -19.71
C ASP A 30 -18.61 4.16 -18.64
N ALA A 31 -18.66 3.53 -17.46
CA ALA A 31 -17.71 3.81 -16.38
C ALA A 31 -16.39 3.02 -16.49
N PHE A 32 -16.28 2.09 -17.43
CA PHE A 32 -15.02 1.41 -17.69
C PHE A 32 -14.09 2.28 -18.54
N VAL A 33 -12.89 2.48 -18.07
CA VAL A 33 -11.86 3.25 -18.76
C VAL A 33 -11.38 2.44 -19.98
N CYS A 34 -11.60 2.99 -21.16
CA CYS A 34 -11.16 2.36 -22.40
C CYS A 34 -9.65 2.47 -22.58
N ALA A 35 -9.00 1.33 -22.81
CA ALA A 35 -7.61 1.22 -23.22
C ALA A 35 -7.49 0.24 -24.39
N ALA A 36 -6.37 0.32 -25.13
CA ALA A 36 -6.11 -0.62 -26.20
C ALA A 36 -6.10 -2.06 -25.65
N GLY A 37 -6.90 -2.97 -26.23
CA GLY A 37 -6.98 -4.38 -25.81
C GLY A 37 -8.02 -4.70 -24.73
N THR A 38 -8.74 -3.72 -24.17
CA THR A 38 -9.77 -3.99 -23.15
C THR A 38 -11.13 -4.46 -23.73
N ALA A 39 -11.38 -4.25 -25.02
CA ALA A 39 -12.66 -4.55 -25.65
C ALA A 39 -13.11 -6.02 -25.44
N ALA A 40 -12.23 -6.98 -25.69
CA ALA A 40 -12.53 -8.41 -25.52
C ALA A 40 -12.84 -8.76 -24.05
N THR A 41 -12.19 -8.12 -23.10
CA THR A 41 -12.46 -8.31 -21.66
C THR A 41 -13.82 -7.71 -21.28
N LEU A 42 -14.17 -6.54 -21.81
CA LEU A 42 -15.47 -5.92 -21.59
C LEU A 42 -16.59 -6.72 -22.22
N ASP A 43 -16.37 -7.34 -23.40
CA ASP A 43 -17.35 -8.24 -24.00
C ASP A 43 -17.60 -9.47 -23.13
N ARG A 44 -16.58 -10.05 -22.51
CA ARG A 44 -16.72 -11.13 -21.53
C ARG A 44 -17.54 -10.68 -20.31
N LEU A 45 -17.39 -9.45 -19.88
CA LEU A 45 -18.13 -8.88 -18.75
C LEU A 45 -19.63 -8.64 -19.09
N ARG A 46 -19.99 -8.59 -20.37
CA ARG A 46 -21.40 -8.51 -20.84
C ARG A 46 -22.14 -9.82 -20.71
N ASP A 47 -21.45 -10.98 -20.55
CA ASP A 47 -22.12 -12.24 -20.26
C ASP A 47 -22.91 -12.10 -18.94
N PRO A 48 -24.24 -12.43 -18.94
CA PRO A 48 -25.05 -12.31 -17.73
C PRO A 48 -24.61 -13.22 -16.58
N ARG A 49 -23.76 -14.20 -16.87
CA ARG A 49 -23.14 -15.07 -15.86
C ARG A 49 -21.79 -14.55 -15.36
N ALA A 50 -21.26 -13.47 -15.96
CA ALA A 50 -19.94 -12.96 -15.58
C ALA A 50 -19.88 -12.58 -14.11
N LEU A 51 -18.79 -12.97 -13.46
CA LEU A 51 -18.43 -12.57 -12.10
C LEU A 51 -17.21 -11.67 -12.13
N VAL A 52 -16.97 -11.01 -11.01
CA VAL A 52 -15.89 -10.04 -10.89
C VAL A 52 -15.01 -10.36 -9.68
N ILE A 53 -13.72 -10.29 -9.88
CA ILE A 53 -12.72 -10.16 -8.79
C ILE A 53 -12.27 -8.72 -8.80
N THR A 54 -12.43 -8.01 -7.69
CA THR A 54 -12.07 -6.61 -7.59
C THR A 54 -10.81 -6.39 -6.78
N THR A 55 -10.19 -5.30 -7.04
CA THR A 55 -9.27 -4.59 -6.15
C THR A 55 -9.42 -3.11 -6.40
N GLY A 56 -8.97 -2.26 -5.50
CA GLY A 56 -9.04 -0.83 -5.71
C GLY A 56 -7.91 -0.11 -5.00
N GLN A 57 -7.61 1.07 -5.47
CA GLN A 57 -6.67 1.98 -4.82
C GLN A 57 -7.08 3.41 -5.06
N GLN A 58 -6.73 4.29 -4.13
CA GLN A 58 -6.73 5.73 -4.32
C GLN A 58 -5.77 6.09 -5.44
N PRO A 59 -6.14 7.01 -6.36
CA PRO A 59 -5.23 7.50 -7.39
C PRO A 59 -3.97 8.13 -6.79
N GLY A 60 -2.82 7.77 -7.35
CA GLY A 60 -1.53 8.32 -6.95
C GLY A 60 -0.75 8.82 -8.16
N LEU A 61 0.13 9.78 -7.92
CA LEU A 61 1.04 10.32 -8.93
C LEU A 61 1.89 9.17 -9.52
N LEU A 62 2.00 9.12 -10.85
CA LEU A 62 2.72 8.08 -11.60
C LEU A 62 2.28 6.64 -11.19
N THR A 63 0.97 6.42 -11.03
CA THR A 63 0.31 5.18 -10.56
C THR A 63 0.41 4.90 -9.05
N GLY A 64 1.09 5.75 -8.30
CA GLY A 64 1.38 5.46 -6.89
C GLY A 64 2.40 4.33 -6.70
N PRO A 65 2.50 3.76 -5.50
CA PRO A 65 3.45 2.70 -5.18
C PRO A 65 3.16 1.39 -5.91
N LEU A 66 4.19 0.54 -6.06
CA LEU A 66 4.16 -0.74 -6.77
C LEU A 66 3.03 -1.67 -6.33
N TYR A 67 2.62 -1.61 -5.06
CA TYR A 67 1.53 -2.45 -4.57
C TYR A 67 0.21 -2.22 -5.33
N THR A 68 0.02 -1.06 -5.97
CA THR A 68 -1.14 -0.78 -6.84
C THR A 68 -1.18 -1.77 -8.02
N ILE A 69 -0.04 -1.96 -8.66
CA ILE A 69 0.12 -2.93 -9.75
C ILE A 69 -0.01 -4.36 -9.23
N TYR A 70 0.60 -4.66 -8.07
CA TYR A 70 0.53 -6.00 -7.46
C TYR A 70 -0.91 -6.38 -7.09
N LYS A 71 -1.71 -5.44 -6.58
CA LYS A 71 -3.14 -5.63 -6.32
C LYS A 71 -3.88 -6.05 -7.58
N ALA A 72 -3.69 -5.31 -8.67
CA ALA A 72 -4.38 -5.57 -9.92
C ALA A 72 -3.98 -6.91 -10.56
N LEU A 73 -2.67 -7.23 -10.57
CA LEU A 73 -2.20 -8.54 -11.05
C LEU A 73 -2.67 -9.69 -10.14
N SER A 74 -2.80 -9.46 -8.83
CA SER A 74 -3.41 -10.41 -7.90
C SER A 74 -4.87 -10.69 -8.26
N ALA A 75 -5.66 -9.64 -8.59
CA ALA A 75 -7.03 -9.80 -9.03
C ALA A 75 -7.11 -10.62 -10.33
N ALA A 76 -6.22 -10.35 -11.29
CA ALA A 76 -6.13 -11.11 -12.53
C ALA A 76 -5.80 -12.60 -12.28
N ALA A 77 -4.87 -12.89 -11.37
CA ALA A 77 -4.47 -14.25 -11.02
C ALA A 77 -5.65 -15.03 -10.39
N VAL A 78 -6.33 -14.43 -9.40
CA VAL A 78 -7.48 -15.07 -8.73
C VAL A 78 -8.64 -15.23 -9.70
N ALA A 79 -8.92 -14.26 -10.58
CA ALA A 79 -9.96 -14.35 -11.58
C ALA A 79 -9.75 -15.54 -12.51
N ARG A 80 -8.53 -15.76 -13.01
CA ARG A 80 -8.19 -16.94 -13.85
C ARG A 80 -8.42 -18.26 -13.10
N GLN A 81 -8.06 -18.33 -11.82
CA GLN A 81 -8.27 -19.53 -11.01
C GLN A 81 -9.76 -19.82 -10.79
N CYS A 82 -10.55 -18.79 -10.54
CA CYS A 82 -12.01 -18.92 -10.40
C CYS A 82 -12.66 -19.34 -11.72
N GLU A 83 -12.30 -18.70 -12.83
CA GLU A 83 -12.82 -19.01 -14.16
C GLU A 83 -12.55 -20.46 -14.58
N ALA A 84 -11.31 -20.92 -14.39
CA ALA A 84 -10.92 -22.29 -14.69
C ALA A 84 -11.73 -23.34 -13.89
N ARG A 85 -12.09 -23.01 -12.64
CA ARG A 85 -12.85 -23.92 -11.77
C ARG A 85 -14.35 -23.87 -11.99
N TRP A 86 -14.88 -22.71 -12.40
CA TRP A 86 -16.34 -22.50 -12.47
C TRP A 86 -16.91 -22.61 -13.88
N GLY A 87 -16.06 -22.59 -14.91
CA GLY A 87 -16.50 -22.70 -16.32
C GLY A 87 -17.40 -21.53 -16.77
N ARG A 88 -17.19 -20.33 -16.19
CA ARG A 88 -17.93 -19.11 -16.51
C ARG A 88 -16.99 -17.89 -16.45
N PRO A 89 -17.29 -16.80 -17.20
CA PRO A 89 -16.42 -15.65 -17.20
C PRO A 89 -16.21 -15.07 -15.79
N VAL A 90 -14.93 -14.82 -15.42
CA VAL A 90 -14.55 -14.10 -14.22
C VAL A 90 -13.56 -13.02 -14.62
N VAL A 91 -13.94 -11.77 -14.43
CA VAL A 91 -13.19 -10.62 -14.92
C VAL A 91 -12.53 -9.86 -13.76
N PRO A 92 -11.22 -9.59 -13.83
CA PRO A 92 -10.54 -8.75 -12.85
C PRO A 92 -10.85 -7.27 -13.11
N VAL A 93 -11.34 -6.57 -12.09
CA VAL A 93 -11.70 -5.16 -12.16
C VAL A 93 -10.88 -4.36 -11.15
N PHE A 94 -10.22 -3.31 -11.61
CA PHE A 94 -9.57 -2.33 -10.77
C PHE A 94 -10.52 -1.16 -10.52
N TRP A 95 -10.96 -1.00 -9.28
CA TRP A 95 -11.80 0.10 -8.80
C TRP A 95 -10.94 1.33 -8.56
N ALA A 96 -10.99 2.32 -9.46
CA ALA A 96 -10.32 3.60 -9.31
C ALA A 96 -11.08 4.48 -8.31
N ALA A 97 -10.55 4.57 -7.09
CA ALA A 97 -11.21 5.25 -5.98
C ALA A 97 -10.98 6.78 -6.00
N GLY A 98 -11.30 7.42 -7.14
CA GLY A 98 -11.10 8.87 -7.37
C GLY A 98 -11.91 9.78 -6.44
N GLY A 99 -12.95 9.25 -5.79
CA GLY A 99 -13.78 9.99 -4.83
C GLY A 99 -13.09 10.29 -3.49
N ASP A 100 -11.89 9.79 -3.24
CA ASP A 100 -11.13 10.14 -2.05
C ASP A 100 -10.59 11.58 -2.15
N HIS A 101 -10.38 12.22 -1.00
CA HIS A 101 -9.90 13.60 -0.88
C HIS A 101 -8.51 13.71 -0.23
N ASP A 102 -7.87 12.58 0.12
CA ASP A 102 -6.52 12.59 0.68
C ASP A 102 -5.48 12.90 -0.40
N PHE A 103 -5.35 14.20 -0.67
CA PHE A 103 -4.39 14.69 -1.66
C PHE A 103 -2.94 14.43 -1.24
N ALA A 104 -2.65 14.46 0.05
CA ALA A 104 -1.29 14.22 0.55
C ALA A 104 -0.81 12.79 0.29
N GLU A 105 -1.73 11.80 0.30
CA GLU A 105 -1.41 10.43 -0.08
C GLU A 105 -1.18 10.28 -1.59
N GLY A 106 -1.96 11.00 -2.42
CA GLY A 106 -1.95 10.84 -3.88
C GLY A 106 -0.98 11.75 -4.64
N ASN A 107 -0.53 12.87 -4.06
CA ASN A 107 0.17 13.96 -4.76
C ASN A 107 1.67 13.76 -4.98
N HIS A 108 2.23 12.66 -4.52
CA HIS A 108 3.66 12.39 -4.60
C HIS A 108 3.97 11.03 -5.23
N ALA A 109 5.18 10.92 -5.76
CA ALA A 109 5.72 9.66 -6.27
C ALA A 109 7.20 9.54 -5.88
N SER A 110 7.63 8.33 -5.56
CA SER A 110 9.02 8.05 -5.23
C SER A 110 9.62 7.03 -6.19
N TRP A 111 10.89 7.23 -6.52
CA TRP A 111 11.64 6.32 -7.37
C TRP A 111 13.13 6.33 -7.05
N THR A 112 13.85 5.35 -7.56
CA THR A 112 15.30 5.30 -7.46
C THR A 112 15.92 6.16 -8.55
N ALA A 113 16.69 7.17 -8.17
CA ALA A 113 17.45 8.03 -9.06
C ALA A 113 18.65 7.29 -9.70
N ALA A 114 19.31 7.96 -10.66
CA ALA A 114 20.48 7.42 -11.38
C ALA A 114 21.65 7.09 -10.44
N ASP A 115 21.82 7.82 -9.34
CA ASP A 115 22.86 7.60 -8.34
C ASP A 115 22.53 6.48 -7.32
N GLY A 116 21.32 5.92 -7.38
CA GLY A 116 20.81 4.87 -6.51
C GLY A 116 20.14 5.36 -5.23
N SER A 117 19.98 6.66 -5.05
CA SER A 117 19.18 7.22 -3.94
C SER A 117 17.68 7.17 -4.26
N THR A 118 16.85 7.19 -3.23
CA THR A 118 15.39 7.37 -3.41
C THR A 118 15.06 8.86 -3.48
N VAL A 119 14.41 9.25 -4.55
CA VAL A 119 13.86 10.60 -4.77
C VAL A 119 12.35 10.55 -4.58
N THR A 120 11.81 11.53 -3.87
CA THR A 120 10.37 11.78 -3.79
C THR A 120 10.05 13.12 -4.41
N MET A 121 9.15 13.14 -5.38
CA MET A 121 8.63 14.36 -5.98
C MET A 121 7.16 14.52 -5.62
N THR A 122 6.79 15.75 -5.28
CA THR A 122 5.44 16.13 -4.91
C THR A 122 4.92 17.15 -5.92
N LEU A 123 3.66 17.04 -6.34
CA LEU A 123 3.04 18.03 -7.22
C LEU A 123 3.00 19.41 -6.53
N ARG A 124 2.25 19.48 -5.44
CA ARG A 124 2.11 20.65 -4.59
C ARG A 124 1.55 20.25 -3.23
N GLU A 125 1.66 21.12 -2.26
CA GLU A 125 0.96 20.96 -0.99
C GLU A 125 -0.43 21.61 -1.07
N ARG A 126 -1.40 21.01 -0.39
CA ARG A 126 -2.73 21.62 -0.19
C ARG A 126 -2.69 22.41 1.12
N PRO A 127 -3.08 23.70 1.14
CA PRO A 127 -3.21 24.46 2.38
C PRO A 127 -4.13 23.75 3.38
N ALA A 128 -3.84 23.89 4.67
CA ALA A 128 -4.58 23.17 5.72
C ALA A 128 -6.06 23.56 5.82
N ASP A 129 -6.40 24.77 5.41
CA ASP A 129 -7.74 25.34 5.36
C ASP A 129 -8.45 25.14 4.02
N ALA A 130 -7.76 24.62 3.01
CA ALA A 130 -8.36 24.37 1.69
C ALA A 130 -9.50 23.34 1.77
N PRO A 131 -10.50 23.45 0.90
CA PRO A 131 -11.55 22.44 0.77
C PRO A 131 -10.99 21.05 0.51
N LEU A 132 -11.62 20.03 1.06
CA LEU A 132 -11.27 18.62 0.83
C LEU A 132 -11.76 18.17 -0.55
N THR A 133 -11.18 18.72 -1.59
CA THR A 133 -11.52 18.40 -2.99
C THR A 133 -11.20 16.94 -3.30
N PRO A 134 -12.16 16.15 -3.79
CA PRO A 134 -11.90 14.78 -4.23
C PRO A 134 -10.93 14.72 -5.41
N LEU A 135 -10.12 13.66 -5.48
CA LEU A 135 -9.05 13.52 -6.48
C LEU A 135 -9.56 13.51 -7.94
N TYR A 136 -10.83 13.13 -8.16
CA TYR A 136 -11.42 13.18 -9.50
C TYR A 136 -11.75 14.62 -9.98
N ARG A 137 -11.70 15.59 -9.06
CA ARG A 137 -11.82 17.03 -9.37
C ARG A 137 -10.48 17.76 -9.21
N GLU A 138 -9.47 17.10 -8.65
CA GLU A 138 -8.16 17.71 -8.40
C GLU A 138 -7.31 17.70 -9.68
N PRO A 139 -7.00 18.86 -10.26
CA PRO A 139 -6.17 18.91 -11.46
C PRO A 139 -4.74 18.48 -11.14
N VAL A 140 -4.10 17.84 -12.10
CA VAL A 140 -2.66 17.52 -12.02
C VAL A 140 -1.85 18.80 -11.86
N GLY A 141 -2.17 19.83 -12.67
CA GLY A 141 -1.53 21.13 -12.62
C GLY A 141 -0.20 21.20 -13.38
N PRO A 142 0.33 22.42 -13.55
CA PRO A 142 1.59 22.65 -14.26
C PRO A 142 2.80 22.05 -13.53
N GLU A 143 2.69 21.74 -12.26
CA GLU A 143 3.72 21.14 -11.43
C GLU A 143 4.14 19.74 -11.91
N ILE A 144 3.35 19.12 -12.78
CA ILE A 144 3.72 17.85 -13.42
C ILE A 144 4.94 17.99 -14.34
N GLY A 145 5.15 19.17 -14.93
CA GLY A 145 6.31 19.42 -15.80
C GLY A 145 7.64 19.14 -15.09
N PRO A 146 7.95 19.79 -13.97
CA PRO A 146 9.14 19.49 -13.17
C PRO A 146 9.25 18.03 -12.73
N VAL A 147 8.15 17.37 -12.36
CA VAL A 147 8.15 15.95 -11.97
C VAL A 147 8.60 15.05 -13.13
N LEU A 148 8.01 15.23 -14.31
CA LEU A 148 8.36 14.43 -15.49
C LEU A 148 9.77 14.74 -16.00
N ALA A 149 10.23 16.01 -15.93
CA ALA A 149 11.60 16.37 -16.28
C ALA A 149 12.62 15.72 -15.33
N ARG A 150 12.32 15.69 -14.03
CA ARG A 150 13.17 15.00 -13.06
C ARG A 150 13.17 13.48 -13.28
N LEU A 151 12.01 12.88 -13.54
CA LEU A 151 11.92 11.46 -13.87
C LEU A 151 12.76 11.13 -15.11
N GLU A 152 12.65 11.94 -16.19
CA GLU A 152 13.43 11.77 -17.42
C GLU A 152 14.94 11.79 -17.16
N ALA A 153 15.41 12.75 -16.37
CA ALA A 153 16.82 12.85 -15.99
C ALA A 153 17.29 11.61 -15.21
N ASP A 154 16.47 11.09 -14.30
CA ASP A 154 16.80 9.93 -13.48
C ASP A 154 16.69 8.59 -14.24
N LEU A 155 15.79 8.48 -15.22
CA LEU A 155 15.71 7.31 -16.12
C LEU A 155 16.91 7.23 -17.07
N GLY A 156 17.46 8.36 -17.46
CA GLY A 156 18.67 8.48 -18.28
C GLY A 156 18.60 7.67 -19.58
N THR A 157 19.58 6.79 -19.78
CA THR A 157 19.69 5.91 -20.97
C THR A 157 19.09 4.53 -20.79
N ALA A 158 18.16 4.36 -19.86
CA ALA A 158 17.49 3.06 -19.67
C ALA A 158 16.77 2.64 -20.96
N PRO A 159 16.79 1.34 -21.32
CA PRO A 159 16.35 0.87 -22.66
C PRO A 159 14.93 1.26 -23.05
N PHE A 160 14.01 1.35 -22.08
CA PHE A 160 12.60 1.66 -22.30
C PHE A 160 12.19 3.02 -21.71
N ALA A 161 13.16 3.91 -21.40
CA ALA A 161 12.90 5.22 -20.80
C ALA A 161 11.94 6.07 -21.65
N ALA A 162 12.17 6.10 -22.97
CA ALA A 162 11.34 6.88 -23.90
C ALA A 162 9.87 6.42 -23.90
N ASP A 163 9.63 5.11 -23.92
CA ASP A 163 8.27 4.53 -23.94
C ASP A 163 7.54 4.83 -22.63
N VAL A 164 8.23 4.68 -21.50
CA VAL A 164 7.68 4.97 -20.17
C VAL A 164 7.34 6.44 -20.03
N LEU A 165 8.22 7.34 -20.45
CA LEU A 165 7.96 8.78 -20.43
C LEU A 165 6.82 9.18 -21.37
N ALA A 166 6.74 8.58 -22.56
CA ALA A 166 5.65 8.80 -23.51
C ALA A 166 4.30 8.38 -22.89
N LEU A 167 4.24 7.23 -22.19
CA LEU A 167 3.04 6.78 -21.50
C LEU A 167 2.60 7.79 -20.43
N PHE A 168 3.50 8.21 -19.55
CA PHE A 168 3.13 9.16 -18.50
C PHE A 168 2.78 10.54 -19.06
N ARG A 169 3.52 11.07 -20.02
CA ARG A 169 3.23 12.37 -20.68
C ARG A 169 1.89 12.37 -21.41
N ARG A 170 1.45 11.24 -21.93
CA ARG A 170 0.16 11.10 -22.61
C ARG A 170 -1.01 11.41 -21.67
N TRP A 171 -0.93 10.99 -20.41
CA TRP A 171 -2.05 11.04 -19.48
C TRP A 171 -1.88 12.07 -18.36
N TYR A 172 -0.67 12.24 -17.81
CA TYR A 172 -0.40 13.25 -16.80
C TYR A 172 -0.16 14.60 -17.46
N ARG A 173 -1.26 15.27 -17.82
CA ARG A 173 -1.25 16.63 -18.40
C ARG A 173 -1.81 17.62 -17.38
N PRO A 174 -1.43 18.90 -17.42
CA PRO A 174 -1.85 19.90 -16.45
C PRO A 174 -3.39 19.98 -16.25
N GLU A 175 -4.15 19.83 -17.34
CA GLU A 175 -5.60 19.92 -17.36
C GLU A 175 -6.31 18.62 -16.98
N ALA A 176 -5.61 17.48 -16.96
CA ALA A 176 -6.17 16.21 -16.51
C ALA A 176 -6.36 16.22 -14.99
N THR A 177 -7.30 15.43 -14.49
CA THR A 177 -7.38 15.20 -13.04
C THR A 177 -6.41 14.09 -12.62
N LEU A 178 -5.96 14.13 -11.36
CA LEU A 178 -5.07 13.10 -10.83
C LEU A 178 -5.69 11.69 -10.92
N ALA A 179 -7.01 11.60 -10.71
CA ALA A 179 -7.74 10.35 -10.81
C ALA A 179 -7.80 9.80 -12.26
N ASP A 180 -8.15 10.66 -13.23
CA ASP A 180 -8.23 10.22 -14.65
C ASP A 180 -6.86 9.82 -15.18
N ALA A 181 -5.82 10.63 -14.92
CA ALA A 181 -4.46 10.34 -15.36
C ALA A 181 -3.97 8.99 -14.81
N CYS A 182 -4.14 8.74 -13.52
CA CYS A 182 -3.75 7.50 -12.87
C CYS A 182 -4.53 6.30 -13.43
N ALA A 183 -5.86 6.42 -13.56
CA ALA A 183 -6.72 5.35 -14.06
C ALA A 183 -6.36 4.94 -15.50
N ARG A 184 -6.06 5.90 -16.37
CA ARG A 184 -5.68 5.63 -17.76
C ARG A 184 -4.31 4.97 -17.88
N VAL A 185 -3.32 5.39 -17.10
CA VAL A 185 -2.01 4.72 -17.09
C VAL A 185 -2.15 3.28 -16.59
N ILE A 186 -2.95 3.05 -15.53
CA ILE A 186 -3.21 1.70 -15.03
C ILE A 186 -3.93 0.86 -16.09
N ALA A 187 -4.91 1.42 -16.80
CA ALA A 187 -5.62 0.74 -17.87
C ALA A 187 -4.69 0.34 -19.02
N ASP A 188 -3.84 1.26 -19.50
CA ASP A 188 -2.88 0.96 -20.56
C ASP A 188 -1.86 -0.12 -20.14
N LEU A 189 -1.35 -0.07 -18.91
CA LEU A 189 -0.37 -1.03 -18.40
C LEU A 189 -0.95 -2.43 -18.19
N LEU A 190 -2.22 -2.53 -17.77
CA LEU A 190 -2.80 -3.78 -17.28
C LEU A 190 -3.81 -4.43 -18.22
N ALA A 191 -4.21 -3.75 -19.31
CA ALA A 191 -5.06 -4.34 -20.35
C ALA A 191 -4.52 -5.69 -20.89
N PRO A 192 -3.20 -5.87 -21.13
CA PRO A 192 -2.64 -7.16 -21.58
C PRO A 192 -2.87 -8.32 -20.63
N TYR A 193 -3.15 -8.02 -19.35
CA TYR A 193 -3.41 -9.02 -18.31
C TYR A 193 -4.89 -9.25 -18.04
N GLY A 194 -5.76 -8.64 -18.87
CA GLY A 194 -7.22 -8.76 -18.80
C GLY A 194 -7.83 -7.94 -17.65
N VAL A 195 -7.11 -7.02 -17.05
CA VAL A 195 -7.65 -6.10 -16.05
C VAL A 195 -8.36 -4.95 -16.74
N VAL A 196 -9.58 -4.67 -16.33
CA VAL A 196 -10.33 -3.46 -16.74
C VAL A 196 -10.44 -2.50 -15.55
N VAL A 197 -10.33 -1.21 -15.83
CA VAL A 197 -10.39 -0.16 -14.81
C VAL A 197 -11.80 0.42 -14.79
N PHE A 198 -12.39 0.50 -13.60
CA PHE A 198 -13.72 1.04 -13.37
C PHE A 198 -13.62 2.37 -12.63
N ASP A 199 -14.09 3.44 -13.25
CA ASP A 199 -14.16 4.77 -12.64
C ASP A 199 -15.34 4.85 -11.68
N ALA A 200 -15.05 4.76 -10.40
CA ALA A 200 -16.04 4.84 -9.33
C ALA A 200 -16.69 6.24 -9.20
N THR A 201 -16.17 7.23 -9.92
CA THR A 201 -16.68 8.62 -9.89
C THR A 201 -17.49 8.98 -11.12
N HIS A 202 -17.58 8.07 -12.09
CA HIS A 202 -18.37 8.27 -13.29
C HIS A 202 -19.85 8.58 -12.95
N PRO A 203 -20.52 9.50 -13.67
CA PRO A 203 -21.92 9.89 -13.36
C PRO A 203 -22.90 8.72 -13.32
N ALA A 204 -22.73 7.69 -14.17
CA ALA A 204 -23.56 6.48 -14.14
C ALA A 204 -23.42 5.72 -12.82
N VAL A 205 -22.18 5.61 -12.30
CA VAL A 205 -21.89 4.96 -11.00
C VAL A 205 -22.49 5.77 -9.87
N LYS A 206 -22.33 7.09 -9.91
CA LYS A 206 -22.90 8.01 -8.90
C LYS A 206 -24.42 7.89 -8.83
N ARG A 207 -25.10 7.79 -9.97
CA ARG A 207 -26.56 7.51 -10.01
C ARG A 207 -26.90 6.12 -9.48
N ALA A 208 -26.17 5.10 -9.89
CA ALA A 208 -26.44 3.73 -9.49
C ALA A 208 -26.19 3.44 -8.01
N GLN A 209 -25.23 4.13 -7.38
CA GLN A 209 -24.95 3.98 -5.95
C GLN A 209 -25.94 4.72 -5.04
N TRP A 210 -26.65 5.74 -5.55
CA TRP A 210 -27.50 6.60 -4.73
C TRP A 210 -28.55 5.84 -3.91
N PRO A 211 -29.32 4.88 -4.46
CA PRO A 211 -30.30 4.13 -3.67
C PRO A 211 -29.70 3.46 -2.42
N TYR A 212 -28.47 2.95 -2.52
CA TYR A 212 -27.77 2.31 -1.41
C TYR A 212 -27.24 3.33 -0.40
N LEU A 213 -26.75 4.50 -0.87
CA LEU A 213 -26.33 5.58 0.01
C LEU A 213 -27.52 6.20 0.76
N HIS A 214 -28.64 6.38 0.06
CA HIS A 214 -29.89 6.85 0.67
C HIS A 214 -30.38 5.89 1.75
N ARG A 215 -30.37 4.57 1.47
CA ARG A 215 -30.69 3.56 2.46
C ARG A 215 -29.72 3.58 3.65
N ALA A 216 -28.42 3.74 3.40
CA ALA A 216 -27.43 3.87 4.47
C ALA A 216 -27.64 5.11 5.36
N LEU A 217 -28.19 6.19 4.81
CA LEU A 217 -28.62 7.36 5.59
C LEU A 217 -29.90 7.09 6.38
N ALA A 218 -30.89 6.46 5.78
CA ALA A 218 -32.13 6.08 6.47
C ALA A 218 -31.85 5.11 7.65
N ASP A 219 -30.97 4.15 7.45
CA ASP A 219 -30.59 3.14 8.43
C ASP A 219 -29.36 3.56 9.29
N ALA A 220 -28.97 4.86 9.27
CA ALA A 220 -27.69 5.30 9.85
C ALA A 220 -27.54 4.99 11.35
N ARG A 221 -28.63 5.06 12.14
CA ARG A 221 -28.60 4.67 13.55
C ARG A 221 -28.39 3.16 13.75
N ALA A 222 -29.04 2.34 12.94
CA ALA A 222 -28.87 0.88 13.00
C ALA A 222 -27.44 0.48 12.58
N LEU A 223 -26.91 1.10 11.52
CA LEU A 223 -25.52 0.90 11.07
C LEU A 223 -24.51 1.30 12.15
N GLU A 224 -24.71 2.43 12.81
CA GLU A 224 -23.84 2.87 13.91
C GLU A 224 -23.84 1.84 15.05
N GLN A 225 -25.03 1.41 15.50
CA GLN A 225 -25.16 0.43 16.59
C GLN A 225 -24.43 -0.89 16.27
N VAL A 226 -24.67 -1.43 15.07
CA VAL A 226 -24.03 -2.68 14.64
C VAL A 226 -22.52 -2.54 14.53
N LEU A 227 -22.02 -1.41 14.00
CA LEU A 227 -20.59 -1.16 13.87
C LEU A 227 -19.92 -0.94 15.23
N VAL A 228 -20.55 -0.23 16.15
CA VAL A 228 -20.02 -0.05 17.52
C VAL A 228 -19.95 -1.39 18.25
N ALA A 229 -21.02 -2.20 18.20
CA ALA A 229 -21.02 -3.54 18.80
C ALA A 229 -19.93 -4.42 18.19
N ARG A 230 -19.84 -4.45 16.85
CA ARG A 230 -18.81 -5.23 16.15
C ARG A 230 -17.39 -4.77 16.47
N ASN A 231 -17.16 -3.46 16.58
CA ASN A 231 -15.86 -2.93 16.95
C ASN A 231 -15.45 -3.34 18.37
N GLN A 232 -16.40 -3.35 19.33
CA GLN A 232 -16.16 -3.83 20.70
C GLN A 232 -15.78 -5.30 20.73
N GLU A 233 -16.48 -6.16 19.96
CA GLU A 233 -16.12 -7.58 19.82
C GLU A 233 -14.70 -7.78 19.26
N LEU A 234 -14.36 -7.02 18.22
CA LEU A 234 -13.04 -7.08 17.58
C LEU A 234 -11.93 -6.63 18.54
N LEU A 235 -12.15 -5.54 19.28
CA LEU A 235 -11.21 -5.04 20.29
C LEU A 235 -11.03 -6.04 21.43
N ALA A 236 -12.11 -6.65 21.92
CA ALA A 236 -12.05 -7.71 22.94
C ALA A 236 -11.28 -8.95 22.46
N ALA A 237 -11.29 -9.22 21.13
CA ALA A 237 -10.50 -10.27 20.49
C ALA A 237 -9.06 -9.83 20.15
N GLY A 238 -8.62 -8.66 20.59
CA GLY A 238 -7.28 -8.11 20.31
C GLY A 238 -7.10 -7.59 18.88
N HIS A 239 -8.18 -7.34 18.14
CA HIS A 239 -8.15 -6.82 16.79
C HIS A 239 -8.64 -5.38 16.74
N ASP A 240 -7.73 -4.44 16.49
CA ASP A 240 -8.07 -3.04 16.21
C ASP A 240 -8.27 -2.84 14.70
N ALA A 241 -9.48 -2.45 14.29
CA ALA A 241 -9.81 -2.20 12.89
C ALA A 241 -9.13 -0.95 12.31
N GLY A 242 -8.62 -0.05 13.15
CA GLY A 242 -7.96 1.20 12.74
C GLY A 242 -8.91 2.23 12.14
N VAL A 243 -10.21 2.10 12.37
CA VAL A 243 -11.26 3.04 11.92
C VAL A 243 -12.17 3.36 13.08
N THR A 244 -12.39 4.65 13.32
CA THR A 244 -13.29 5.12 14.37
C THR A 244 -14.76 5.02 13.94
N VAL A 245 -15.61 4.46 14.81
CA VAL A 245 -17.06 4.37 14.63
C VAL A 245 -17.77 4.90 15.89
N GLY A 246 -19.01 5.34 15.74
CA GLY A 246 -19.79 5.95 16.82
C GLY A 246 -19.89 7.47 16.69
N ASP A 247 -20.31 8.14 17.75
CA ASP A 247 -20.49 9.60 17.83
C ASP A 247 -21.43 10.20 16.75
N GLY A 248 -22.42 9.42 16.32
CA GLY A 248 -23.36 9.81 15.27
C GLY A 248 -22.75 9.83 13.87
N ALA A 249 -21.54 9.33 13.67
CA ALA A 249 -20.86 9.36 12.37
C ALA A 249 -21.52 8.39 11.38
N THR A 250 -22.11 8.94 10.30
CA THR A 250 -22.66 8.10 9.23
C THR A 250 -21.57 7.49 8.33
N LEU A 251 -21.98 6.58 7.46
CA LEU A 251 -21.07 5.98 6.47
C LEU A 251 -21.08 6.75 5.14
N VAL A 252 -21.84 7.83 5.03
CA VAL A 252 -21.98 8.64 3.82
C VAL A 252 -21.21 9.96 3.97
N MET A 253 -20.50 10.29 2.92
CA MET A 253 -19.79 11.55 2.75
C MET A 253 -20.59 12.45 1.83
N TYR A 254 -20.54 13.76 2.07
CA TYR A 254 -21.19 14.79 1.26
C TYR A 254 -20.15 15.80 0.77
N GLU A 255 -20.24 16.18 -0.49
CA GLU A 255 -19.40 17.20 -1.11
C GLU A 255 -20.14 18.54 -1.11
N GLY A 256 -19.86 19.35 -0.07
CA GLY A 256 -20.32 20.72 0.11
C GLY A 256 -19.29 21.77 -0.31
N GLU A 257 -19.44 23.00 0.16
CA GLU A 257 -18.51 24.11 -0.13
C GLU A 257 -17.09 23.85 0.40
N GLN A 258 -16.98 23.15 1.53
CA GLN A 258 -15.68 22.74 2.12
C GLN A 258 -15.15 21.40 1.58
N GLY A 259 -15.66 20.98 0.41
CA GLY A 259 -15.31 19.73 -0.22
C GLY A 259 -15.99 18.51 0.43
N ARG A 260 -15.37 17.35 0.34
CA ARG A 260 -15.92 16.06 0.80
C ARG A 260 -15.84 15.93 2.31
N ASP A 261 -16.96 16.04 3.01
CA ASP A 261 -17.07 15.95 4.46
C ASP A 261 -18.01 14.82 4.90
N ARG A 262 -17.82 14.30 6.11
CA ARG A 262 -18.66 13.24 6.66
C ARG A 262 -19.96 13.83 7.19
N LEU A 263 -21.09 13.19 6.85
CA LEU A 263 -22.37 13.46 7.48
C LEU A 263 -22.42 12.78 8.86
N ALA A 264 -22.88 13.53 9.84
CA ALA A 264 -23.13 13.05 11.20
C ALA A 264 -24.62 13.22 11.53
N LEU A 265 -25.18 12.25 12.26
CA LEU A 265 -26.56 12.25 12.75
C LEU A 265 -26.84 13.46 13.66
N ARG A 266 -28.04 14.01 13.54
CA ARG A 266 -28.64 15.02 14.41
C ARG A 266 -30.04 14.57 14.82
N ALA A 267 -30.70 15.33 15.68
CA ALA A 267 -32.05 15.00 16.12
C ALA A 267 -33.01 14.88 14.93
N ASP A 268 -33.01 15.85 14.02
CA ASP A 268 -33.95 15.98 12.92
C ASP A 268 -33.30 15.91 11.53
N GLY A 269 -32.11 15.31 11.41
CA GLY A 269 -31.41 15.22 10.14
C GLY A 269 -29.92 14.93 10.29
N PHE A 270 -29.09 15.65 9.56
CA PHE A 270 -27.66 15.45 9.50
C PHE A 270 -26.91 16.78 9.52
N ALA A 271 -25.65 16.75 9.91
CA ALA A 271 -24.75 17.88 9.72
C ALA A 271 -23.40 17.40 9.23
N THR A 272 -22.74 18.20 8.41
CA THR A 272 -21.34 17.97 8.03
C THR A 272 -20.42 18.14 9.24
N ARG A 273 -19.36 17.35 9.32
CA ARG A 273 -18.48 17.36 10.50
C ARG A 273 -17.63 18.63 10.59
N ARG A 274 -17.05 19.07 9.46
CA ARG A 274 -16.14 20.25 9.40
C ARG A 274 -16.93 21.56 9.26
N SER A 275 -17.75 21.67 8.20
CA SER A 275 -18.46 22.90 7.86
C SER A 275 -19.69 23.17 8.73
N ARG A 276 -20.16 22.16 9.48
CA ARG A 276 -21.38 22.26 10.31
C ARG A 276 -22.64 22.61 9.52
N GLU A 277 -22.65 22.40 8.21
CA GLU A 277 -23.79 22.56 7.34
C GLU A 277 -24.89 21.58 7.75
N GLU A 278 -26.07 22.08 8.11
CA GLU A 278 -27.21 21.26 8.51
C GLU A 278 -28.04 20.88 7.29
N LEU A 279 -28.39 19.60 7.19
CA LEU A 279 -29.13 19.02 6.08
C LEU A 279 -30.29 18.20 6.61
N THR A 280 -31.51 18.60 6.29
CA THR A 280 -32.70 17.77 6.51
C THR A 280 -32.74 16.61 5.53
N PRO A 281 -33.45 15.50 5.82
CA PRO A 281 -33.65 14.41 4.83
C PRO A 281 -34.21 14.93 3.50
N ALA A 282 -35.18 15.83 3.54
CA ALA A 282 -35.78 16.43 2.32
C ALA A 282 -34.76 17.26 1.52
N ALA A 283 -33.85 18.00 2.19
CA ALA A 283 -32.78 18.72 1.52
C ALA A 283 -31.79 17.77 0.85
N ILE A 284 -31.46 16.65 1.49
CA ILE A 284 -30.60 15.59 0.92
C ILE A 284 -31.24 15.01 -0.34
N ASP A 285 -32.54 14.71 -0.31
CA ASP A 285 -33.27 14.18 -1.46
C ASP A 285 -33.29 15.17 -2.64
N GLN A 286 -33.49 16.46 -2.38
CA GLN A 286 -33.44 17.51 -3.39
C GLN A 286 -32.04 17.66 -4.01
N LEU A 287 -31.00 17.67 -3.18
CA LEU A 287 -29.60 17.73 -3.63
C LEU A 287 -29.26 16.51 -4.50
N ALA A 288 -29.63 15.32 -4.06
CA ALA A 288 -29.36 14.09 -4.80
C ALA A 288 -30.17 13.97 -6.10
N ALA A 289 -31.38 14.52 -6.15
CA ALA A 289 -32.16 14.59 -7.38
C ALA A 289 -31.50 15.51 -8.43
N SER A 290 -30.83 16.58 -7.99
CA SER A 290 -30.09 17.48 -8.88
C SER A 290 -28.71 16.94 -9.25
N ASP A 291 -27.96 16.44 -8.27
CA ASP A 291 -26.60 15.87 -8.44
C ASP A 291 -26.30 14.80 -7.37
N PRO A 292 -26.62 13.52 -7.67
CA PRO A 292 -26.29 12.42 -6.76
C PRO A 292 -24.77 12.23 -6.61
N GLY A 293 -23.97 12.84 -7.48
CA GLY A 293 -22.51 12.84 -7.43
C GLY A 293 -21.93 13.46 -6.18
N ARG A 294 -22.67 14.35 -5.51
CA ARG A 294 -22.26 14.99 -4.25
C ARG A 294 -22.18 14.02 -3.06
N PHE A 295 -22.77 12.82 -3.19
CA PHE A 295 -22.76 11.81 -2.15
C PHE A 295 -21.81 10.65 -2.52
N SER A 296 -21.10 10.12 -1.53
CA SER A 296 -20.17 9.02 -1.70
C SER A 296 -20.02 8.17 -0.44
N PRO A 297 -19.66 6.88 -0.55
CA PRO A 297 -19.41 6.06 0.62
C PRO A 297 -18.08 6.43 1.30
N ASN A 298 -18.00 6.21 2.61
CA ASN A 298 -16.73 6.18 3.33
C ASN A 298 -16.03 4.81 3.15
N VAL A 299 -14.90 4.63 3.85
CA VAL A 299 -14.06 3.43 3.76
C VAL A 299 -14.79 2.13 4.16
N LEU A 300 -15.74 2.19 5.12
CA LEU A 300 -16.50 1.02 5.59
C LEU A 300 -17.68 0.66 4.68
N LEU A 301 -18.29 1.66 4.05
CA LEU A 301 -19.44 1.45 3.15
C LEU A 301 -19.01 1.11 1.72
N ARG A 302 -17.86 1.63 1.27
CA ARG A 302 -17.36 1.43 -0.09
C ARG A 302 -17.36 -0.03 -0.56
N PRO A 303 -16.89 -1.02 0.25
CA PRO A 303 -16.90 -2.41 -0.18
C PRO A 303 -18.31 -2.97 -0.44
N ALA A 304 -19.29 -2.55 0.36
CA ALA A 304 -20.67 -2.95 0.17
C ALA A 304 -21.29 -2.31 -1.10
N ILE A 305 -21.01 -1.03 -1.36
CA ILE A 305 -21.44 -0.37 -2.62
C ILE A 305 -20.81 -1.05 -3.82
N GLU A 306 -19.54 -1.38 -3.77
CA GLU A 306 -18.85 -2.12 -4.84
C GLU A 306 -19.54 -3.45 -5.13
N ALA A 307 -19.86 -4.23 -4.08
CA ALA A 307 -20.54 -5.51 -4.21
C ALA A 307 -22.00 -5.40 -4.66
N ALA A 308 -22.65 -4.25 -4.45
CA ALA A 308 -23.99 -3.96 -4.92
C ALA A 308 -24.04 -3.60 -6.42
N LEU A 309 -22.99 -2.92 -6.91
CA LEU A 309 -22.91 -2.44 -8.29
C LEU A 309 -22.30 -3.47 -9.26
N LEU A 310 -21.36 -4.28 -8.75
CA LEU A 310 -20.65 -5.28 -9.52
C LEU A 310 -20.87 -6.68 -8.90
N PRO A 311 -20.95 -7.75 -9.69
CA PRO A 311 -21.10 -9.12 -9.19
C PRO A 311 -19.79 -9.64 -8.60
N THR A 312 -19.27 -8.89 -7.61
CA THR A 312 -17.97 -9.13 -7.01
C THR A 312 -18.02 -10.30 -6.03
N VAL A 313 -17.16 -11.29 -6.21
CA VAL A 313 -17.05 -12.47 -5.34
C VAL A 313 -15.87 -12.39 -4.38
N ALA A 314 -14.79 -11.70 -4.77
CA ALA A 314 -13.66 -11.43 -3.89
C ALA A 314 -13.04 -10.07 -4.18
N TYR A 315 -12.38 -9.53 -3.14
CA TYR A 315 -11.63 -8.29 -3.17
C TYR A 315 -10.18 -8.54 -2.74
N LEU A 316 -9.21 -8.13 -3.56
CA LEU A 316 -7.78 -8.24 -3.24
C LEU A 316 -7.35 -7.07 -2.37
N ALA A 317 -7.12 -7.35 -1.09
CA ALA A 317 -6.91 -6.38 -0.05
C ALA A 317 -5.44 -6.29 0.39
N GLY A 318 -4.99 -5.08 0.66
CA GLY A 318 -3.74 -4.85 1.40
C GLY A 318 -3.92 -5.00 2.91
N PRO A 319 -2.82 -4.95 3.70
CA PRO A 319 -2.89 -5.15 5.15
C PRO A 319 -3.84 -4.22 5.89
N GLY A 320 -3.87 -2.94 5.51
CA GLY A 320 -4.79 -1.96 6.11
C GLY A 320 -6.25 -2.28 5.79
N GLU A 321 -6.53 -2.73 4.57
CA GLU A 321 -7.86 -3.10 4.13
C GLU A 321 -8.35 -4.37 4.84
N LEU A 322 -7.52 -5.42 4.93
CA LEU A 322 -7.82 -6.64 5.69
C LEU A 322 -8.13 -6.33 7.16
N ARG A 323 -7.46 -5.32 7.71
CA ARG A 323 -7.65 -4.90 9.09
C ARG A 323 -9.04 -4.33 9.35
N TYR A 324 -9.52 -3.38 8.53
CA TYR A 324 -10.86 -2.80 8.70
C TYR A 324 -11.98 -3.66 8.10
N TRP A 325 -11.66 -4.60 7.21
CA TRP A 325 -12.68 -5.42 6.54
C TRP A 325 -13.56 -6.19 7.50
N LYS A 326 -12.97 -6.73 8.58
CA LYS A 326 -13.72 -7.44 9.64
C LYS A 326 -14.79 -6.57 10.31
N LEU A 327 -14.59 -5.25 10.30
CA LEU A 327 -15.59 -4.29 10.78
C LEU A 327 -16.61 -3.99 9.67
N ALA A 328 -16.16 -3.77 8.43
CA ALA A 328 -17.00 -3.47 7.29
C ALA A 328 -17.99 -4.62 6.96
N GLU A 329 -17.65 -5.87 7.28
CA GLU A 329 -18.54 -7.03 7.10
C GLU A 329 -19.91 -6.85 7.77
N ALA A 330 -19.99 -6.10 8.87
CA ALA A 330 -21.24 -5.84 9.58
C ALA A 330 -22.22 -4.94 8.79
N VAL A 331 -21.75 -4.24 7.75
CA VAL A 331 -22.58 -3.35 6.92
C VAL A 331 -23.49 -4.13 5.96
N TYR A 332 -22.99 -5.24 5.40
CA TYR A 332 -23.68 -5.98 4.32
C TYR A 332 -25.08 -6.50 4.72
N PRO A 333 -25.26 -7.14 5.88
CA PRO A 333 -26.59 -7.65 6.29
C PRO A 333 -27.61 -6.54 6.47
N VAL A 334 -27.20 -5.38 7.03
CA VAL A 334 -28.09 -4.22 7.26
C VAL A 334 -28.63 -3.68 5.92
N LEU A 335 -27.77 -3.63 4.90
CA LEU A 335 -28.15 -3.16 3.58
C LEU A 335 -28.72 -4.24 2.66
N GLY A 336 -28.75 -5.50 3.08
CA GLY A 336 -29.21 -6.63 2.26
C GLY A 336 -28.32 -6.89 1.04
N ILE A 337 -27.02 -6.60 1.14
CA ILE A 337 -26.05 -6.77 0.05
C ILE A 337 -25.26 -8.07 0.29
N PRO A 338 -25.11 -8.94 -0.73
CA PRO A 338 -24.25 -10.12 -0.61
C PRO A 338 -22.79 -9.73 -0.39
N ALA A 339 -22.16 -10.27 0.65
CA ALA A 339 -20.76 -9.96 0.98
C ALA A 339 -19.79 -10.61 -0.02
N GLN A 340 -18.74 -9.91 -0.35
CA GLN A 340 -17.56 -10.40 -1.08
C GLN A 340 -16.49 -10.85 -0.09
N ARG A 341 -15.64 -11.80 -0.49
CA ARG A 341 -14.55 -12.29 0.35
C ARG A 341 -13.31 -11.42 0.20
N PRO A 342 -12.74 -10.87 1.28
CA PRO A 342 -11.42 -10.26 1.22
C PRO A 342 -10.34 -11.34 1.12
N LEU A 343 -9.39 -11.16 0.20
CA LEU A 343 -8.23 -12.01 0.04
C LEU A 343 -6.96 -11.14 0.15
N PRO A 344 -5.89 -11.62 0.81
CA PRO A 344 -4.65 -10.89 0.83
C PRO A 344 -4.09 -10.77 -0.59
N ARG A 345 -3.67 -9.56 -0.99
CA ARG A 345 -2.93 -9.38 -2.23
C ARG A 345 -1.56 -10.02 -2.12
N TRP A 346 -0.97 -10.38 -3.25
CA TRP A 346 0.43 -10.74 -3.30
C TRP A 346 1.32 -9.54 -2.89
N SER A 347 2.43 -9.83 -2.23
CA SER A 347 3.46 -8.88 -1.86
C SER A 347 4.82 -9.44 -2.24
N GLY A 348 5.73 -8.56 -2.64
CA GLY A 348 7.07 -8.95 -3.04
C GLY A 348 7.92 -7.76 -3.46
N LEU A 349 9.12 -8.08 -3.90
CA LEU A 349 10.08 -7.10 -4.38
C LEU A 349 10.81 -7.60 -5.63
N VAL A 350 11.28 -6.65 -6.44
CA VAL A 350 12.12 -6.88 -7.60
C VAL A 350 13.57 -6.59 -7.19
N VAL A 351 14.41 -7.62 -7.26
CA VAL A 351 15.85 -7.54 -6.94
C VAL A 351 16.62 -7.54 -8.25
N ASP A 352 17.39 -6.49 -8.49
CA ASP A 352 18.22 -6.41 -9.70
C ASP A 352 19.57 -7.13 -9.53
N ALA A 353 20.20 -7.46 -10.65
CA ALA A 353 21.49 -8.12 -10.65
C ALA A 353 22.64 -7.31 -10.02
N ARG A 354 22.47 -6.00 -9.81
CA ARG A 354 23.47 -5.19 -9.09
C ARG A 354 23.39 -5.48 -7.61
N THR A 355 22.19 -5.59 -7.08
CA THR A 355 21.94 -5.97 -5.68
C THR A 355 22.46 -7.39 -5.43
N ASP A 356 22.18 -8.36 -6.31
CA ASP A 356 22.68 -9.74 -6.16
C ASP A 356 24.20 -9.79 -6.14
N ARG A 357 24.89 -9.05 -7.03
CA ARG A 357 26.36 -8.96 -7.00
C ARG A 357 26.92 -8.36 -5.71
N VAL A 358 26.19 -7.41 -5.09
CA VAL A 358 26.57 -6.86 -3.79
C VAL A 358 26.43 -7.93 -2.71
N LEU A 359 25.31 -8.67 -2.70
CA LEU A 359 25.10 -9.78 -1.77
C LEU A 359 26.16 -10.85 -1.90
N GLU A 360 26.47 -11.28 -3.12
CA GLU A 360 27.53 -12.26 -3.41
C GLU A 360 28.90 -11.76 -2.96
N LYS A 361 29.27 -10.52 -3.32
CA LYS A 361 30.56 -9.91 -2.96
C LYS A 361 30.81 -9.93 -1.44
N PHE A 362 29.76 -9.70 -0.66
CA PHE A 362 29.86 -9.58 0.79
C PHE A 362 29.40 -10.83 1.56
N GLY A 363 29.07 -11.91 0.86
CA GLY A 363 28.55 -13.13 1.47
C GLY A 363 27.33 -12.86 2.36
N ALA A 364 26.42 -12.01 1.87
CA ALA A 364 25.27 -11.52 2.62
C ALA A 364 23.96 -12.06 2.03
N THR A 365 22.94 -12.22 2.87
CA THR A 365 21.59 -12.56 2.43
C THR A 365 20.73 -11.30 2.21
N LEU A 366 19.60 -11.48 1.51
CA LEU A 366 18.64 -10.39 1.31
C LEU A 366 18.03 -9.92 2.64
N GLU A 367 17.78 -10.86 3.55
CA GLU A 367 17.25 -10.59 4.89
C GLU A 367 18.23 -9.75 5.70
N GLU A 368 19.52 -10.05 5.65
CA GLU A 368 20.57 -9.25 6.29
C GLU A 368 20.65 -7.84 5.68
N LEU A 369 20.52 -7.71 4.36
CA LEU A 369 20.50 -6.41 3.68
C LEU A 369 19.30 -5.57 4.11
N MET A 370 18.15 -6.20 4.32
CA MET A 370 16.90 -5.56 4.75
C MET A 370 16.78 -5.37 6.26
N ALA A 371 17.70 -5.94 7.06
CA ALA A 371 17.68 -5.80 8.52
C ALA A 371 17.85 -4.35 8.96
N PRO A 372 17.14 -3.91 10.02
CA PRO A 372 17.21 -2.53 10.50
C PRO A 372 18.59 -2.19 11.07
N GLY A 373 18.96 -0.90 11.08
CA GLY A 373 20.07 -0.37 11.85
C GLY A 373 21.47 -0.64 11.30
N GLN A 374 21.63 -0.80 9.99
CA GLN A 374 22.94 -1.02 9.34
C GLN A 374 23.71 -2.23 9.89
N GLN A 375 22.99 -3.30 10.26
CA GLN A 375 23.61 -4.48 10.89
C GLN A 375 24.62 -5.15 9.95
N LEU A 376 24.32 -5.21 8.65
CA LEU A 376 25.20 -5.79 7.64
C LEU A 376 26.54 -5.01 7.54
N GLU A 377 26.46 -3.67 7.42
CA GLU A 377 27.66 -2.82 7.37
C GLU A 377 28.48 -2.96 8.65
N ASN A 378 27.82 -2.99 9.82
CA ASN A 378 28.50 -3.16 11.10
C ASN A 378 29.20 -4.53 11.19
N ARG A 379 28.55 -5.60 10.70
CA ARG A 379 29.15 -6.95 10.65
C ARG A 379 30.40 -6.96 9.76
N LEU A 380 30.29 -6.42 8.55
CA LEU A 380 31.38 -6.40 7.59
C LEU A 380 32.58 -5.55 8.04
N VAL A 381 32.30 -4.39 8.66
CA VAL A 381 33.36 -3.55 9.23
C VAL A 381 34.03 -4.22 10.43
N ARG A 382 33.26 -4.94 11.27
CA ARG A 382 33.83 -5.71 12.40
C ARG A 382 34.68 -6.88 11.93
N SER A 383 34.26 -7.59 10.88
CA SER A 383 35.06 -8.69 10.32
C SER A 383 36.37 -8.21 9.67
N ALA A 384 36.49 -6.92 9.38
CA ALA A 384 37.70 -6.30 8.86
C ALA A 384 38.61 -5.76 9.97
N LEU A 385 38.24 -5.87 11.25
CA LEU A 385 39.14 -5.56 12.36
C LEU A 385 40.31 -6.56 12.35
N PRO A 386 41.55 -6.11 12.48
CA PRO A 386 42.71 -7.00 12.64
C PRO A 386 42.50 -7.94 13.84
N ALA A 387 42.88 -9.20 13.70
CA ALA A 387 42.75 -10.19 14.77
C ALA A 387 43.45 -9.70 16.09
N GLU A 388 44.59 -9.07 15.96
CA GLU A 388 45.32 -8.44 17.08
C GLU A 388 44.49 -7.39 17.83
N ALA A 389 43.66 -6.58 17.12
CA ALA A 389 42.79 -5.59 17.75
C ALA A 389 41.63 -6.24 18.51
N ILE A 390 41.08 -7.34 17.95
CA ILE A 390 40.01 -8.13 18.59
C ILE A 390 40.54 -8.79 19.85
N GLU A 391 41.72 -9.43 19.76
CA GLU A 391 42.41 -10.05 20.91
C GLU A 391 42.75 -9.03 22.02
N ALA A 392 43.26 -7.84 21.65
CA ALA A 392 43.57 -6.78 22.60
C ALA A 392 42.31 -6.26 23.31
N LEU A 393 41.19 -6.05 22.60
CA LEU A 393 39.90 -5.66 23.20
C LEU A 393 39.33 -6.74 24.13
N THR A 394 39.50 -8.00 23.79
CA THR A 394 39.06 -9.14 24.59
C THR A 394 39.90 -9.24 25.87
N ALA A 395 41.24 -9.19 25.75
CA ALA A 395 42.15 -9.21 26.88
C ALA A 395 41.94 -8.01 27.83
N LEU A 396 41.65 -6.82 27.28
CA LEU A 396 41.31 -5.64 28.07
C LEU A 396 40.02 -5.86 28.89
N ARG A 397 38.97 -6.42 28.32
CA ARG A 397 37.72 -6.71 29.03
C ARG A 397 37.90 -7.76 30.12
N GLU A 398 38.59 -8.85 29.81
CA GLU A 398 38.93 -9.87 30.79
C GLU A 398 39.78 -9.35 31.92
N GLY A 399 40.75 -8.45 31.59
CA GLY A 399 41.57 -7.77 32.57
C GLY A 399 40.74 -6.89 33.51
N ILE A 400 39.84 -6.08 32.97
CA ILE A 400 38.92 -5.24 33.74
C ILE A 400 38.10 -6.12 34.70
N ALA A 401 37.44 -7.17 34.21
CA ALA A 401 36.64 -8.05 35.03
C ALA A 401 37.44 -8.63 36.17
N ARG A 402 38.61 -9.21 35.90
CA ARG A 402 39.48 -9.88 36.84
C ARG A 402 40.06 -8.92 37.91
N HIS A 403 40.48 -7.75 37.49
CA HIS A 403 41.06 -6.77 38.42
C HIS A 403 40.01 -6.12 39.33
N TYR A 404 38.81 -5.82 38.81
CA TYR A 404 37.70 -5.33 39.63
C TYR A 404 37.15 -6.39 40.58
N GLU A 405 37.07 -7.66 40.18
CA GLU A 405 36.71 -8.78 41.07
C GLU A 405 37.71 -8.91 42.22
N THR A 406 39.03 -8.84 41.94
CA THR A 406 40.08 -8.91 42.93
C THR A 406 40.00 -7.74 43.89
N LEU A 407 39.83 -6.50 43.38
CA LEU A 407 39.68 -5.29 44.17
C LEU A 407 38.46 -5.34 45.07
N THR A 408 37.31 -5.78 44.54
CA THR A 408 36.04 -5.91 45.29
C THR A 408 36.22 -6.89 46.44
N ARG A 409 36.81 -8.05 46.20
CA ARG A 409 37.06 -9.05 47.23
C ARG A 409 37.96 -8.50 48.36
N ALA A 410 38.98 -7.71 48.06
CA ALA A 410 39.85 -7.09 49.06
C ALA A 410 39.13 -5.94 49.81
N ALA A 411 38.34 -5.14 49.11
CA ALA A 411 37.70 -3.93 49.67
C ALA A 411 36.48 -4.26 50.55
N VAL A 412 35.70 -5.29 50.23
CA VAL A 412 34.57 -5.72 51.06
C VAL A 412 34.97 -6.15 52.46
N VAL A 413 36.22 -6.62 52.66
CA VAL A 413 36.75 -6.93 53.98
C VAL A 413 36.92 -5.65 54.82
N ILE A 414 37.15 -4.50 54.18
CA ILE A 414 37.34 -3.18 54.84
C ILE A 414 35.94 -2.56 55.08
N ASP A 415 35.10 -2.51 54.05
CA ASP A 415 33.74 -1.95 54.14
C ASP A 415 32.82 -2.66 53.10
N PRO A 416 31.82 -3.43 53.56
CA PRO A 416 30.87 -4.11 52.65
C PRO A 416 30.07 -3.17 51.77
N THR A 417 29.87 -1.91 52.11
CA THR A 417 29.08 -0.97 51.32
C THR A 417 29.78 -0.52 50.02
N ILE A 418 31.10 -0.74 49.92
CA ILE A 418 31.90 -0.33 48.77
C ILE A 418 31.69 -1.20 47.52
N GLU A 419 31.12 -2.39 47.71
CA GLU A 419 30.87 -3.37 46.61
C GLU A 419 30.09 -2.73 45.46
N ARG A 420 28.96 -2.06 45.78
CA ARG A 420 28.10 -1.40 44.79
C ARG A 420 28.83 -0.30 44.02
N THR A 421 29.72 0.44 44.70
CA THR A 421 30.51 1.50 44.08
C THR A 421 31.51 0.91 43.10
N LEU A 422 32.24 -0.14 43.50
CA LEU A 422 33.20 -0.84 42.64
C LEU A 422 32.51 -1.52 41.43
N GLN A 423 31.32 -2.07 41.62
CA GLN A 423 30.53 -2.60 40.51
C GLN A 423 30.14 -1.52 39.50
N ASN A 424 29.75 -0.32 39.97
CA ASN A 424 29.43 0.79 39.07
C ASN A 424 30.67 1.26 38.30
N LEU A 425 31.83 1.34 38.94
CA LEU A 425 33.11 1.71 38.30
C LEU A 425 33.57 0.64 37.30
N CYS A 426 33.37 -0.62 37.59
CA CYS A 426 33.61 -1.71 36.65
C CYS A 426 32.72 -1.57 35.40
N ASN A 427 31.42 -1.29 35.56
CA ASN A 427 30.49 -1.06 34.46
C ASN A 427 30.89 0.16 33.62
N GLN A 428 31.39 1.25 34.24
CA GLN A 428 31.93 2.40 33.53
C GLN A 428 33.19 2.05 32.71
N ALA A 429 34.09 1.24 33.27
CA ALA A 429 35.26 0.76 32.54
C ALA A 429 34.88 -0.10 31.32
N PHE A 430 33.89 -0.96 31.46
CA PHE A 430 33.32 -1.72 30.32
C PHE A 430 32.72 -0.79 29.24
N THR A 431 32.01 0.25 29.67
CA THR A 431 31.47 1.26 28.74
C THR A 431 32.59 1.92 27.95
N GLY A 432 33.70 2.26 28.61
CA GLY A 432 34.90 2.82 27.96
C GLY A 432 35.47 1.88 26.86
N THR A 433 35.50 0.57 27.12
CA THR A 433 35.96 -0.40 26.09
C THR A 433 34.98 -0.50 24.90
N GLN A 434 33.68 -0.39 25.15
CA GLN A 434 32.67 -0.36 24.09
C GLN A 434 32.80 0.90 23.22
N GLU A 435 33.11 2.05 23.84
CA GLU A 435 33.35 3.31 23.11
C GLU A 435 34.63 3.24 22.27
N ALA A 436 35.68 2.62 22.77
CA ALA A 436 36.90 2.38 21.99
C ALA A 436 36.63 1.50 20.76
N GLU A 437 35.89 0.39 20.94
CA GLU A 437 35.47 -0.46 19.82
C GLU A 437 34.61 0.31 18.80
N LYS A 438 33.63 1.11 19.25
CA LYS A 438 32.83 1.95 18.38
C LYS A 438 33.67 2.93 17.56
N LYS A 439 34.68 3.54 18.16
CA LYS A 439 35.61 4.46 17.45
C LYS A 439 36.43 3.72 16.41
N LEU A 440 36.99 2.54 16.72
CA LEU A 440 37.73 1.73 15.77
C LEU A 440 36.83 1.32 14.56
N VAL A 441 35.62 0.86 14.82
CA VAL A 441 34.62 0.54 13.80
C VAL A 441 34.29 1.77 12.95
N SER A 442 34.14 2.95 13.56
CA SER A 442 33.87 4.20 12.84
C SER A 442 35.02 4.60 11.91
N HIS A 443 36.27 4.44 12.32
CA HIS A 443 37.42 4.69 11.47
C HIS A 443 37.53 3.70 10.31
N LEU A 444 37.26 2.43 10.55
CA LEU A 444 37.24 1.41 9.51
C LEU A 444 36.11 1.68 8.50
N LYS A 445 34.91 2.08 8.93
CA LYS A 445 33.83 2.51 8.04
C LYS A 445 34.27 3.61 7.07
N ARG A 446 35.03 4.60 7.54
CA ARG A 446 35.56 5.66 6.67
C ARG A 446 36.54 5.13 5.63
N ARG A 447 37.39 4.16 6.01
CA ARG A 447 38.34 3.52 5.08
C ARG A 447 37.62 2.64 4.05
N GLN A 448 36.51 2.04 4.42
CA GLN A 448 35.67 1.20 3.57
C GLN A 448 34.42 1.96 3.03
N ALA A 449 34.54 3.27 2.81
CA ALA A 449 33.43 4.11 2.39
C ALA A 449 32.77 3.62 1.08
N THR A 450 33.57 3.09 0.14
CA THR A 450 33.07 2.57 -1.13
C THR A 450 32.20 1.33 -0.94
N GLU A 451 32.63 0.38 -0.12
CA GLU A 451 31.89 -0.85 0.18
C GLU A 451 30.62 -0.56 0.95
N THR A 452 30.71 0.30 1.96
CA THR A 452 29.53 0.74 2.75
C THR A 452 28.51 1.46 1.85
N GLN A 453 28.96 2.26 0.90
CA GLN A 453 28.10 2.94 -0.06
C GLN A 453 27.44 1.95 -1.04
N GLN A 454 28.14 0.91 -1.50
CA GLN A 454 27.55 -0.14 -2.34
C GLN A 454 26.41 -0.85 -1.61
N ILE A 455 26.60 -1.20 -0.34
CA ILE A 455 25.56 -1.83 0.49
C ILE A 455 24.39 -0.88 0.71
N ALA A 456 24.66 0.40 1.03
CA ALA A 456 23.61 1.40 1.22
C ALA A 456 22.75 1.58 -0.04
N ARG A 457 23.37 1.64 -1.22
CA ARG A 457 22.65 1.72 -2.50
C ARG A 457 21.84 0.45 -2.80
N ALA A 458 22.39 -0.72 -2.52
CA ALA A 458 21.65 -1.98 -2.69
C ALA A 458 20.46 -2.05 -1.73
N ARG A 459 20.64 -1.59 -0.48
CA ARG A 459 19.53 -1.52 0.50
C ARG A 459 18.45 -0.55 0.05
N GLU A 460 18.81 0.62 -0.47
CA GLU A 460 17.85 1.62 -0.93
C GLU A 460 16.96 1.10 -2.07
N LEU A 461 17.45 0.16 -2.88
CA LEU A 461 16.64 -0.50 -3.91
C LEU A 461 15.58 -1.45 -3.36
N VAL A 462 15.87 -2.17 -2.26
CA VAL A 462 14.97 -3.19 -1.70
C VAL A 462 14.19 -2.70 -0.49
N LEU A 463 14.71 -1.70 0.21
CA LEU A 463 14.12 -1.10 1.41
C LEU A 463 14.23 0.44 1.36
N PRO A 464 13.66 1.08 0.31
CA PRO A 464 13.75 2.53 0.11
C PRO A 464 13.15 3.28 1.30
N LEU A 465 13.84 4.32 1.76
CA LEU A 465 13.43 5.09 2.95
C LEU A 465 13.14 4.22 4.19
N GLY A 466 13.78 3.05 4.30
CA GLY A 466 13.55 2.10 5.40
C GLY A 466 12.19 1.39 5.38
N ARG A 467 11.48 1.40 4.24
CA ARG A 467 10.15 0.78 4.08
C ARG A 467 10.16 -0.24 2.93
N PRO A 468 9.25 -1.22 2.93
CA PRO A 468 9.15 -2.18 1.82
C PRO A 468 9.08 -1.49 0.45
N GLN A 469 9.85 -1.98 -0.52
CA GLN A 469 9.96 -1.43 -1.87
C GLN A 469 8.59 -1.12 -2.48
N GLU A 470 7.66 -2.06 -2.38
CA GLU A 470 6.32 -1.95 -2.96
C GLU A 470 5.46 -0.83 -2.36
N ARG A 471 5.82 -0.33 -1.18
CA ARG A 471 5.09 0.74 -0.49
C ARG A 471 5.66 2.13 -0.76
N VAL A 472 6.77 2.23 -1.46
CA VAL A 472 7.48 3.48 -1.72
C VAL A 472 7.64 3.74 -3.21
N LEU A 473 8.24 2.80 -3.94
CA LEU A 473 8.63 3.04 -5.33
C LEU A 473 7.45 2.93 -6.31
N THR A 474 7.38 3.83 -7.28
CA THR A 474 6.53 3.68 -8.46
C THR A 474 7.14 2.68 -9.45
N ILE A 475 6.30 2.16 -10.36
CA ILE A 475 6.70 1.17 -11.37
C ILE A 475 7.63 1.75 -12.45
N ALA A 476 7.64 3.09 -12.65
CA ALA A 476 8.27 3.74 -13.79
C ALA A 476 9.76 3.38 -14.01
N PRO A 477 10.67 3.44 -13.01
CA PRO A 477 12.07 3.09 -13.22
C PRO A 477 12.29 1.60 -13.54
N LEU A 478 11.48 0.74 -12.96
CA LEU A 478 11.57 -0.70 -13.22
C LEU A 478 11.14 -1.00 -14.66
N LEU A 479 10.06 -0.39 -15.14
CA LEU A 479 9.63 -0.51 -16.52
C LEU A 479 10.66 0.08 -17.49
N ALA A 480 11.23 1.23 -17.17
CA ALA A 480 12.27 1.85 -18.02
C ALA A 480 13.52 0.97 -18.16
N ARG A 481 13.85 0.21 -17.13
CA ARG A 481 15.02 -0.69 -17.13
C ARG A 481 14.74 -2.07 -17.73
N PHE A 482 13.58 -2.65 -17.46
CA PHE A 482 13.28 -4.05 -17.74
C PHE A 482 12.19 -4.26 -18.80
N GLY A 483 11.51 -3.20 -19.20
CA GLY A 483 10.47 -3.26 -20.22
C GLY A 483 9.17 -3.93 -19.75
N PRO A 484 8.27 -4.22 -20.71
CA PRO A 484 7.00 -4.87 -20.45
C PRO A 484 7.15 -6.32 -19.94
N GLU A 485 8.30 -6.96 -20.19
CA GLU A 485 8.61 -8.31 -19.71
C GLU A 485 8.60 -8.39 -18.18
N LEU A 486 8.87 -7.29 -17.48
CA LEU A 486 8.76 -7.24 -16.03
C LEU A 486 7.33 -7.49 -15.55
N LEU A 487 6.34 -6.84 -16.19
CA LEU A 487 4.93 -7.05 -15.85
C LEU A 487 4.49 -8.47 -16.17
N ALA A 488 4.97 -9.05 -17.28
CA ALA A 488 4.69 -10.42 -17.66
C ALA A 488 5.26 -11.42 -16.64
N ALA A 489 6.49 -11.21 -16.18
CA ALA A 489 7.11 -12.02 -15.14
C ALA A 489 6.37 -11.91 -13.80
N LEU A 490 6.04 -10.68 -13.37
CA LEU A 490 5.22 -10.45 -12.17
C LEU A 490 3.86 -11.16 -12.25
N ALA A 491 3.17 -11.04 -13.38
CA ALA A 491 1.89 -11.71 -13.60
C ALA A 491 2.00 -13.24 -13.54
N THR A 492 3.10 -13.79 -14.06
CA THR A 492 3.39 -15.24 -14.02
C THR A 492 3.63 -15.70 -12.59
N ASP A 493 4.53 -15.04 -11.86
CA ASP A 493 4.90 -15.42 -10.49
C ASP A 493 3.71 -15.28 -9.54
N ILE A 494 2.94 -14.18 -9.66
CA ILE A 494 1.72 -13.95 -8.87
C ILE A 494 0.69 -15.02 -9.18
N THR A 495 0.51 -15.41 -10.44
CA THR A 495 -0.44 -16.48 -10.84
C THR A 495 -0.03 -17.82 -10.25
N ALA A 496 1.26 -18.17 -10.31
CA ALA A 496 1.78 -19.40 -9.74
C ALA A 496 1.62 -19.43 -8.20
N TRP A 497 1.87 -18.29 -7.55
CA TRP A 497 1.68 -18.19 -6.11
C TRP A 497 0.22 -18.43 -5.68
N TYR A 498 -0.77 -17.80 -6.36
CA TYR A 498 -2.18 -18.02 -6.04
C TYR A 498 -2.64 -19.44 -6.38
N ALA A 499 -2.14 -20.04 -7.45
CA ALA A 499 -2.44 -21.44 -7.77
C ALA A 499 -2.03 -22.35 -6.61
N ALA A 500 -0.78 -22.24 -6.16
CA ALA A 500 -0.26 -23.02 -5.03
C ALA A 500 -1.00 -22.73 -3.71
N ALA A 501 -1.28 -21.46 -3.41
CA ALA A 501 -1.97 -21.06 -2.17
C ALA A 501 -3.43 -21.58 -2.12
N LEU A 502 -4.13 -21.59 -3.27
CA LEU A 502 -5.51 -22.08 -3.37
C LEU A 502 -5.59 -23.61 -3.36
N GLU A 503 -4.55 -24.31 -3.77
CA GLU A 503 -4.44 -25.78 -3.68
C GLU A 503 -4.14 -26.25 -2.27
N ALA A 504 -3.29 -25.49 -1.54
CA ALA A 504 -2.93 -25.80 -0.15
C ALA A 504 -4.06 -25.55 0.85
N ALA A 505 -5.11 -24.79 0.46
CA ALA A 505 -6.23 -24.49 1.34
C ALA A 505 -7.10 -25.74 1.55
N PRO A 506 -7.36 -26.19 2.81
CA PRO A 506 -8.18 -27.37 3.06
C PRO A 506 -9.59 -27.16 2.49
N VAL A 507 -10.02 -28.11 1.66
CA VAL A 507 -11.41 -28.21 1.20
C VAL A 507 -12.27 -28.54 2.44
N ARG A 508 -12.87 -27.53 3.08
CA ARG A 508 -13.97 -27.77 4.01
C ARG A 508 -15.25 -27.79 3.18
N GLY A 509 -15.88 -28.98 3.14
CA GLY A 509 -17.19 -29.19 2.56
C GLY A 509 -18.26 -28.34 3.25
#